data_f97593c6779e82627e9a929559465315
#
_entry.id   f97593c6779e82627e9a929559465315
#
_cell.length_a   1.000
_cell.length_b   1.000
_cell.length_c   1.000
_cell.angle_alpha   90.00
_cell.angle_beta   90.00
_cell.angle_gamma   90.00
#
_symmetry.space_group_name_H-M   'P 1'
#
loop_
_entity.id
_entity.type
_entity.pdbx_description
1 polymer ?
#
loop_
_entity_poly.entity_id
_entity_poly.type
_entity_poly.pdbx_seq_one_letter_code
_entity_poly.pdbx_strand_id
1 'polypeptide(L)'
;MLRVAVWKAAPKTGRTPGRPILFFNGIGANIEVMSPLADWLPDRDIITFDMPGVGGSPAPRLPYRPWTMALRAARLLEKLGYGKVDVMGVSWGGGLAQQFAFQHPGRVGKVILAATAAGILMIPGDPKVLSKMANPGRYIDPEYMRENFATLYSDDGGSAGHVSRLRPPTKRGYLYQLGAMVGWTSAFFLPFLKQKTLILMGANDRIVPSVNGKIMAGLIPHARLEIVPGGHLFLISKPEVAIPLIEEFLAEDDRVGSPLKAAA
;
A
#
# COMPACT_ATOMS: atom_id res chain seq x y z
N MET A 1 19.34 -9.48 5.63
CA MET A 1 18.76 -9.31 4.26
C MET A 1 17.24 -9.32 4.42
N LEU A 2 16.48 -8.54 3.64
CA LEU A 2 15.02 -8.62 3.66
C LEU A 2 14.55 -9.88 2.94
N ARG A 3 13.46 -10.48 3.42
CA ARG A 3 12.73 -11.48 2.64
C ARG A 3 11.98 -10.78 1.52
N VAL A 4 12.11 -11.29 0.30
CA VAL A 4 11.57 -10.71 -0.93
C VAL A 4 10.73 -11.77 -1.64
N ALA A 5 9.65 -11.34 -2.26
CA ALA A 5 8.92 -12.14 -3.23
C ALA A 5 8.86 -11.39 -4.57
N VAL A 6 8.95 -12.17 -5.64
CA VAL A 6 8.67 -11.73 -6.99
C VAL A 6 7.64 -12.70 -7.58
N TRP A 7 6.42 -12.22 -7.71
CA TRP A 7 5.37 -12.96 -8.39
C TRP A 7 5.48 -12.63 -9.88
N LYS A 8 5.86 -13.63 -10.66
CA LYS A 8 6.11 -13.45 -12.07
C LYS A 8 4.81 -13.31 -12.85
N ALA A 9 4.82 -12.41 -13.84
CA ALA A 9 3.73 -12.29 -14.77
C ALA A 9 3.45 -13.61 -15.48
N ALA A 10 2.18 -13.94 -15.59
CA ALA A 10 1.65 -15.05 -16.38
C ALA A 10 0.54 -14.53 -17.32
N PRO A 11 0.88 -13.67 -18.29
CA PRO A 11 -0.10 -13.02 -19.13
C PRO A 11 -0.85 -14.06 -19.96
N LYS A 12 -2.14 -13.80 -20.21
CA LYS A 12 -2.93 -14.61 -21.14
C LYS A 12 -2.28 -14.59 -22.52
N THR A 13 -2.41 -15.69 -23.25
CA THR A 13 -1.82 -15.87 -24.59
C THR A 13 -2.04 -14.64 -25.47
N GLY A 14 -0.95 -14.11 -26.04
CA GLY A 14 -0.97 -12.97 -26.96
C GLY A 14 -0.87 -11.59 -26.29
N ARG A 15 -0.80 -11.50 -24.95
CA ARG A 15 -0.57 -10.22 -24.24
C ARG A 15 0.90 -10.05 -23.88
N THR A 16 1.41 -8.84 -24.07
CA THR A 16 2.74 -8.46 -23.60
C THR A 16 2.66 -8.13 -22.10
N PRO A 17 3.61 -8.60 -21.28
CA PRO A 17 3.68 -8.22 -19.88
C PRO A 17 3.72 -6.69 -19.72
N GLY A 18 2.92 -6.19 -18.80
CA GLY A 18 2.94 -4.78 -18.43
C GLY A 18 4.16 -4.42 -17.57
N ARG A 19 4.31 -3.12 -17.26
CA ARG A 19 5.39 -2.66 -16.37
C ARG A 19 5.25 -3.34 -15.01
N PRO A 20 6.37 -3.81 -14.41
CA PRO A 20 6.38 -4.43 -13.08
C PRO A 20 5.85 -3.48 -12.00
N ILE A 21 5.25 -4.03 -10.96
CA ILE A 21 4.74 -3.28 -9.80
C ILE A 21 5.66 -3.53 -8.61
N LEU A 22 6.18 -2.46 -8.00
CA LEU A 22 6.77 -2.50 -6.67
C LEU A 22 5.64 -2.27 -5.65
N PHE A 23 5.34 -3.30 -4.85
CA PHE A 23 4.25 -3.26 -3.88
C PHE A 23 4.75 -3.09 -2.45
N PHE A 24 4.19 -2.12 -1.72
CA PHE A 24 4.43 -1.86 -0.31
C PHE A 24 3.20 -2.21 0.53
N ASN A 25 3.36 -3.17 1.43
CA ASN A 25 2.30 -3.68 2.27
C ASN A 25 1.99 -2.77 3.48
N GLY A 26 0.81 -2.97 4.10
CA GLY A 26 0.40 -2.28 5.31
C GLY A 26 1.27 -2.60 6.53
N ILE A 27 1.01 -1.88 7.65
CA ILE A 27 1.78 -2.07 8.88
C ILE A 27 1.62 -3.50 9.42
N GLY A 28 2.74 -4.14 9.75
CA GLY A 28 2.78 -5.49 10.32
C GLY A 28 2.36 -6.60 9.35
N ALA A 29 1.95 -6.27 8.13
CA ALA A 29 1.51 -7.24 7.13
C ALA A 29 2.71 -7.88 6.42
N ASN A 30 2.71 -9.22 6.37
CA ASN A 30 3.69 -10.03 5.67
C ASN A 30 3.29 -10.25 4.19
N ILE A 31 4.21 -10.78 3.40
CA ILE A 31 4.03 -10.99 1.95
C ILE A 31 2.76 -11.78 1.65
N GLU A 32 2.47 -12.84 2.39
CA GLU A 32 1.35 -13.76 2.14
C GLU A 32 -0.04 -13.10 2.25
N VAL A 33 -0.16 -12.03 3.00
CA VAL A 33 -1.43 -11.31 3.17
C VAL A 33 -1.95 -10.78 1.83
N MET A 34 -1.04 -10.33 0.97
CA MET A 34 -1.38 -9.77 -0.34
C MET A 34 -1.01 -10.68 -1.51
N SER A 35 -0.77 -11.98 -1.25
CA SER A 35 -0.52 -12.93 -2.34
C SER A 35 -1.63 -13.01 -3.40
N PRO A 36 -2.94 -12.79 -3.08
CA PRO A 36 -3.97 -12.74 -4.11
C PRO A 36 -3.77 -11.65 -5.17
N LEU A 37 -2.97 -10.63 -4.87
CA LEU A 37 -2.68 -9.56 -5.84
C LEU A 37 -2.02 -10.11 -7.12
N ALA A 38 -1.23 -11.18 -7.00
CA ALA A 38 -0.61 -11.84 -8.15
C ALA A 38 -1.65 -12.47 -9.09
N ASP A 39 -2.69 -13.06 -8.52
CA ASP A 39 -3.78 -13.68 -9.29
C ASP A 39 -4.69 -12.62 -9.92
N TRP A 40 -4.85 -11.49 -9.25
CA TRP A 40 -5.69 -10.38 -9.73
C TRP A 40 -5.01 -9.52 -10.80
N LEU A 41 -3.68 -9.44 -10.82
CA LEU A 41 -2.89 -8.68 -11.78
C LEU A 41 -1.87 -9.59 -12.51
N PRO A 42 -2.32 -10.65 -13.20
CA PRO A 42 -1.46 -11.69 -13.74
C PRO A 42 -0.54 -11.20 -14.87
N ASP A 43 -0.86 -10.10 -15.51
CA ASP A 43 -0.11 -9.57 -16.65
C ASP A 43 1.17 -8.78 -16.24
N ARG A 44 1.53 -8.75 -14.94
CA ARG A 44 2.66 -7.94 -14.43
C ARG A 44 3.47 -8.68 -13.38
N ASP A 45 4.79 -8.52 -13.41
CA ASP A 45 5.63 -8.91 -12.28
C ASP A 45 5.27 -8.04 -11.06
N ILE A 46 5.08 -8.64 -9.89
CA ILE A 46 4.87 -7.91 -8.65
C ILE A 46 6.02 -8.20 -7.70
N ILE A 47 6.76 -7.17 -7.35
CA ILE A 47 7.89 -7.22 -6.44
C ILE A 47 7.44 -6.68 -5.08
N THR A 48 7.64 -7.45 -4.04
CA THR A 48 7.34 -7.04 -2.66
C THR A 48 8.34 -7.61 -1.67
N PHE A 49 8.35 -7.08 -0.47
CA PHE A 49 9.22 -7.58 0.60
C PHE A 49 8.59 -7.40 1.97
N ASP A 50 8.94 -8.28 2.89
CA ASP A 50 8.61 -8.12 4.30
C ASP A 50 9.44 -6.98 4.90
N MET A 51 8.77 -6.06 5.61
CA MET A 51 9.45 -5.01 6.36
C MET A 51 10.35 -5.62 7.45
N PRO A 52 11.42 -4.91 7.88
CA PRO A 52 12.30 -5.44 8.93
C PRO A 52 11.54 -5.84 10.19
N GLY A 53 11.64 -7.11 10.57
CA GLY A 53 10.95 -7.70 11.72
C GLY A 53 9.50 -8.11 11.45
N VAL A 54 9.07 -8.13 10.20
CA VAL A 54 7.76 -8.63 9.76
C VAL A 54 7.96 -9.91 8.95
N GLY A 55 7.03 -10.86 9.05
CA GLY A 55 7.05 -12.11 8.31
C GLY A 55 8.38 -12.85 8.44
N GLY A 56 9.07 -13.06 7.32
CA GLY A 56 10.38 -13.73 7.28
C GLY A 56 11.58 -12.80 7.27
N SER A 57 11.38 -11.47 7.36
CA SER A 57 12.49 -10.53 7.46
C SER A 57 13.03 -10.44 8.90
N PRO A 58 14.38 -10.45 9.11
CA PRO A 58 14.95 -10.36 10.43
C PRO A 58 14.60 -9.04 11.13
N ALA A 59 14.50 -9.10 12.46
CA ALA A 59 14.25 -7.91 13.27
C ALA A 59 15.37 -6.87 13.08
N PRO A 60 15.03 -5.59 12.93
CA PRO A 60 16.03 -4.55 12.71
C PRO A 60 16.81 -4.27 14.00
N ARG A 61 18.12 -4.01 13.85
CA ARG A 61 18.96 -3.61 14.99
C ARG A 61 18.73 -2.16 15.38
N LEU A 62 18.47 -1.29 14.41
CA LEU A 62 18.26 0.15 14.59
C LEU A 62 16.92 0.57 13.96
N PRO A 63 16.28 1.63 14.49
CA PRO A 63 15.13 2.25 13.86
C PRO A 63 15.45 2.65 12.41
N TYR A 64 14.42 2.65 11.58
CA TYR A 64 14.51 3.10 10.19
C TYR A 64 13.44 4.16 9.91
N ARG A 65 13.58 4.86 8.80
CA ARG A 65 12.67 5.89 8.35
C ARG A 65 12.19 5.59 6.91
N PRO A 66 11.06 6.17 6.46
CA PRO A 66 10.55 5.92 5.12
C PRO A 66 11.59 6.14 4.02
N TRP A 67 12.40 7.21 4.11
CA TRP A 67 13.43 7.48 3.11
C TRP A 67 14.56 6.45 3.06
N THR A 68 14.92 5.84 4.20
CA THR A 68 15.91 4.75 4.21
C THR A 68 15.35 3.46 3.62
N MET A 69 14.05 3.21 3.80
CA MET A 69 13.38 2.06 3.19
C MET A 69 13.16 2.26 1.70
N ALA A 70 12.83 3.47 1.25
CA ALA A 70 12.76 3.81 -0.17
C ALA A 70 14.11 3.56 -0.87
N LEU A 71 15.22 3.98 -0.26
CA LEU A 71 16.57 3.71 -0.78
C LEU A 71 16.86 2.19 -0.85
N ARG A 72 16.46 1.43 0.18
CA ARG A 72 16.64 -0.04 0.18
C ARG A 72 15.81 -0.70 -0.92
N ALA A 73 14.58 -0.23 -1.15
CA ALA A 73 13.72 -0.70 -2.22
C ALA A 73 14.31 -0.42 -3.61
N ALA A 74 14.90 0.77 -3.82
CA ALA A 74 15.60 1.10 -5.06
C ALA A 74 16.79 0.17 -5.33
N ARG A 75 17.62 -0.08 -4.30
CA ARG A 75 18.73 -1.03 -4.38
C ARG A 75 18.27 -2.48 -4.60
N LEU A 76 17.10 -2.84 -4.05
CA LEU A 76 16.51 -4.15 -4.29
C LEU A 76 16.13 -4.32 -5.77
N LEU A 77 15.45 -3.33 -6.35
CA LEU A 77 15.11 -3.34 -7.77
C LEU A 77 16.34 -3.47 -8.66
N GLU A 78 17.42 -2.74 -8.35
CA GLU A 78 18.71 -2.86 -9.06
C GLU A 78 19.26 -4.28 -9.02
N LYS A 79 19.30 -4.89 -7.82
CA LYS A 79 19.80 -6.26 -7.64
C LYS A 79 18.95 -7.31 -8.37
N LEU A 80 17.66 -7.04 -8.55
CA LEU A 80 16.75 -7.91 -9.27
C LEU A 80 16.68 -7.63 -10.77
N GLY A 81 17.42 -6.62 -11.28
CA GLY A 81 17.47 -6.25 -12.69
C GLY A 81 16.23 -5.46 -13.16
N TYR A 82 15.41 -4.91 -12.23
CA TYR A 82 14.27 -4.08 -12.60
C TYR A 82 14.68 -2.61 -12.75
N GLY A 83 14.32 -2.01 -13.88
CA GLY A 83 14.51 -0.59 -14.16
C GLY A 83 13.35 0.26 -13.62
N LYS A 84 12.48 0.75 -14.52
CA LYS A 84 11.28 1.53 -14.20
C LYS A 84 10.13 0.60 -13.79
N VAL A 85 9.44 0.93 -12.70
CA VAL A 85 8.30 0.18 -12.15
C VAL A 85 7.12 1.09 -11.92
N ASP A 86 5.90 0.53 -11.85
CA ASP A 86 4.79 1.20 -11.20
C ASP A 86 4.87 0.92 -9.70
N VAL A 87 4.37 1.82 -8.87
CA VAL A 87 4.47 1.69 -7.42
C VAL A 87 3.08 1.64 -6.83
N MET A 88 2.82 0.63 -6.00
CA MET A 88 1.57 0.49 -5.28
C MET A 88 1.83 0.38 -3.79
N GLY A 89 1.06 1.09 -2.98
CA GLY A 89 1.14 0.98 -1.52
C GLY A 89 -0.23 1.02 -0.85
N VAL A 90 -0.37 0.19 0.18
CA VAL A 90 -1.61 0.08 0.96
C VAL A 90 -1.36 0.58 2.37
N SER A 91 -2.24 1.45 2.89
CA SER A 91 -2.20 1.93 4.27
C SER A 91 -0.81 2.54 4.60
N TRP A 92 -0.12 2.02 5.60
CA TRP A 92 1.25 2.40 5.94
C TRP A 92 2.21 2.32 4.73
N GLY A 93 2.05 1.29 3.90
CA GLY A 93 2.83 1.11 2.67
C GLY A 93 2.56 2.20 1.64
N GLY A 94 1.37 2.83 1.66
CA GLY A 94 1.07 3.99 0.84
C GLY A 94 1.95 5.19 1.15
N GLY A 95 2.29 5.40 2.43
CA GLY A 95 3.29 6.42 2.80
C GLY A 95 4.67 6.10 2.22
N LEU A 96 5.07 4.84 2.24
CA LEU A 96 6.34 4.43 1.65
C LEU A 96 6.33 4.54 0.11
N ALA A 97 5.20 4.26 -0.54
CA ALA A 97 5.01 4.46 -1.97
C ALA A 97 5.17 5.94 -2.38
N GLN A 98 4.56 6.85 -1.61
CA GLN A 98 4.71 8.30 -1.78
C GLN A 98 6.18 8.73 -1.64
N GLN A 99 6.85 8.26 -0.58
CA GLN A 99 8.28 8.54 -0.34
C GLN A 99 9.15 8.01 -1.49
N PHE A 100 8.90 6.79 -1.95
CA PHE A 100 9.66 6.18 -3.04
C PHE A 100 9.48 6.95 -4.34
N ALA A 101 8.24 7.30 -4.69
CA ALA A 101 7.95 8.05 -5.93
C ALA A 101 8.59 9.43 -5.94
N PHE A 102 8.61 10.13 -4.80
CA PHE A 102 9.28 11.42 -4.66
C PHE A 102 10.81 11.28 -4.73
N GLN A 103 11.38 10.30 -4.03
CA GLN A 103 12.83 10.12 -3.89
C GLN A 103 13.48 9.55 -5.16
N HIS A 104 12.74 8.75 -5.94
CA HIS A 104 13.22 8.06 -7.13
C HIS A 104 12.33 8.30 -8.36
N PRO A 105 12.04 9.56 -8.74
CA PRO A 105 11.02 9.87 -9.76
C PRO A 105 11.32 9.26 -11.13
N GLY A 106 12.58 9.10 -11.50
CA GLY A 106 12.99 8.48 -12.76
C GLY A 106 12.73 6.97 -12.82
N ARG A 107 12.51 6.33 -11.66
CA ARG A 107 12.23 4.89 -11.55
C ARG A 107 10.75 4.55 -11.47
N VAL A 108 9.89 5.55 -11.38
CA VAL A 108 8.45 5.34 -11.20
C VAL A 108 7.68 5.75 -12.43
N GLY A 109 6.84 4.86 -12.94
CA GLY A 109 5.87 5.13 -13.99
C GLY A 109 4.62 5.76 -13.43
N LYS A 110 3.83 4.96 -12.73
CA LYS A 110 2.56 5.35 -12.10
C LYS A 110 2.59 5.03 -10.61
N VAL A 111 1.71 5.69 -9.85
CA VAL A 111 1.57 5.48 -8.41
C VAL A 111 0.13 5.08 -8.09
N ILE A 112 -0.04 4.07 -7.24
CA ILE A 112 -1.34 3.62 -6.72
C ILE A 112 -1.29 3.70 -5.20
N LEU A 113 -2.17 4.47 -4.61
CA LEU A 113 -2.28 4.73 -3.18
C LEU A 113 -3.63 4.21 -2.68
N ALA A 114 -3.63 3.11 -1.92
CA ALA A 114 -4.86 2.50 -1.41
C ALA A 114 -4.96 2.65 0.11
N ALA A 115 -6.12 3.08 0.62
CA ALA A 115 -6.44 3.21 2.05
C ALA A 115 -5.32 3.92 2.85
N THR A 116 -4.79 5.02 2.36
CA THR A 116 -3.62 5.72 2.93
C THR A 116 -3.83 7.21 3.09
N ALA A 117 -2.84 7.89 3.65
CA ALA A 117 -2.87 9.32 3.93
C ALA A 117 -1.47 9.95 3.78
N ALA A 118 -1.40 11.27 3.94
CA ALA A 118 -0.17 12.05 3.83
C ALA A 118 0.70 12.06 5.13
N GLY A 119 0.60 11.03 5.96
CA GLY A 119 1.39 10.90 7.19
C GLY A 119 0.79 11.66 8.36
N ILE A 120 1.60 12.35 9.18
CA ILE A 120 1.16 12.97 10.44
C ILE A 120 0.06 14.03 10.28
N LEU A 121 -0.07 14.61 9.09
CA LEU A 121 -1.11 15.60 8.79
C LEU A 121 -2.44 14.95 8.35
N MET A 122 -2.58 13.65 8.54
CA MET A 122 -3.84 12.95 8.24
C MET A 122 -4.98 13.36 9.20
N ILE A 123 -6.20 13.35 8.67
CA ILE A 123 -7.40 13.33 9.51
C ILE A 123 -7.49 11.93 10.12
N PRO A 124 -7.46 11.80 11.46
CA PRO A 124 -7.49 10.50 12.10
C PRO A 124 -8.83 9.79 11.92
N GLY A 125 -8.80 8.48 11.96
CA GLY A 125 -10.00 7.65 11.99
C GLY A 125 -10.69 7.64 13.34
N ASP A 126 -11.66 6.74 13.49
CA ASP A 126 -12.43 6.57 14.73
C ASP A 126 -11.50 6.21 15.91
N PRO A 127 -11.51 6.99 17.02
CA PRO A 127 -10.65 6.74 18.17
C PRO A 127 -10.80 5.34 18.78
N LYS A 128 -12.03 4.79 18.78
CA LYS A 128 -12.29 3.42 19.26
C LYS A 128 -11.64 2.35 18.38
N VAL A 129 -11.64 2.57 17.07
CA VAL A 129 -10.97 1.68 16.12
C VAL A 129 -9.45 1.83 16.24
N LEU A 130 -8.95 3.05 16.32
CA LEU A 130 -7.51 3.33 16.46
C LEU A 130 -6.94 2.77 17.77
N SER A 131 -7.69 2.80 18.88
CA SER A 131 -7.25 2.19 20.14
C SER A 131 -7.12 0.66 20.03
N LYS A 132 -8.06 -0.01 19.34
CA LYS A 132 -7.96 -1.44 19.04
C LYS A 132 -6.79 -1.75 18.07
N MET A 133 -6.55 -0.87 17.09
CA MET A 133 -5.41 -0.98 16.18
C MET A 133 -4.07 -0.86 16.91
N ALA A 134 -3.98 -0.04 17.95
CA ALA A 134 -2.77 0.11 18.76
C ALA A 134 -2.50 -1.11 19.65
N ASN A 135 -3.50 -1.97 19.92
CA ASN A 135 -3.33 -3.16 20.73
C ASN A 135 -2.46 -4.21 19.99
N PRO A 136 -1.31 -4.61 20.52
CA PRO A 136 -0.45 -5.63 19.93
C PRO A 136 -1.13 -7.00 19.87
N GLY A 137 -2.18 -7.26 20.67
CA GLY A 137 -2.99 -8.48 20.66
C GLY A 137 -3.49 -8.83 19.26
N ARG A 138 -3.78 -7.83 18.41
CA ARG A 138 -4.23 -8.08 17.04
C ARG A 138 -3.27 -8.92 16.17
N TYR A 139 -2.00 -9.00 16.54
CA TYR A 139 -1.01 -9.81 15.84
C TYR A 139 -0.57 -11.05 16.61
N ILE A 140 -0.82 -11.09 17.92
CA ILE A 140 -0.32 -12.14 18.82
C ILE A 140 -1.44 -13.14 19.11
N ASP A 141 -2.68 -12.65 19.16
CA ASP A 141 -3.86 -13.43 19.50
C ASP A 141 -4.81 -13.51 18.29
N PRO A 142 -4.89 -14.69 17.63
CA PRO A 142 -5.81 -14.88 16.51
C PRO A 142 -7.30 -14.74 16.90
N GLU A 143 -7.66 -15.02 18.17
CA GLU A 143 -9.02 -14.85 18.65
C GLU A 143 -9.37 -13.38 18.75
N TYR A 144 -8.49 -12.57 19.38
CA TYR A 144 -8.65 -11.11 19.42
C TYR A 144 -8.83 -10.53 18.01
N MET A 145 -8.06 -11.01 17.03
CA MET A 145 -8.19 -10.54 15.66
C MET A 145 -9.55 -10.93 15.07
N ARG A 146 -10.00 -12.17 15.28
CA ARG A 146 -11.31 -12.62 14.75
C ARG A 146 -12.47 -11.84 15.35
N GLU A 147 -12.51 -11.68 16.68
CA GLU A 147 -13.55 -10.93 17.39
C GLU A 147 -13.63 -9.45 17.00
N ASN A 148 -12.49 -8.87 16.70
CA ASN A 148 -12.41 -7.43 16.41
C ASN A 148 -12.29 -7.10 14.91
N PHE A 149 -12.28 -8.11 14.04
CA PHE A 149 -12.03 -7.92 12.60
C PHE A 149 -13.01 -6.94 11.95
N ALA A 150 -14.30 -7.17 12.09
CA ALA A 150 -15.34 -6.29 11.53
C ALA A 150 -15.27 -4.87 12.10
N THR A 151 -14.98 -4.74 13.41
CA THR A 151 -14.81 -3.43 14.05
C THR A 151 -13.58 -2.70 13.50
N LEU A 152 -12.45 -3.42 13.34
CA LEU A 152 -11.19 -2.85 12.90
C LEU A 152 -11.23 -2.43 11.43
N TYR A 153 -11.80 -3.28 10.59
CA TYR A 153 -11.67 -3.10 9.15
C TYR A 153 -12.96 -2.67 8.46
N SER A 154 -14.08 -2.63 9.19
CA SER A 154 -15.42 -2.28 8.66
C SER A 154 -15.84 -3.13 7.45
N ASP A 155 -15.37 -4.38 7.42
CA ASP A 155 -15.61 -5.33 6.35
C ASP A 155 -16.05 -6.69 6.92
N ASP A 156 -17.14 -7.23 6.40
CA ASP A 156 -17.68 -8.53 6.79
C ASP A 156 -17.11 -9.69 5.94
N GLY A 157 -16.44 -9.36 4.84
CA GLY A 157 -15.94 -10.34 3.87
C GLY A 157 -14.43 -10.54 3.93
N GLY A 158 -13.98 -11.78 3.71
CA GLY A 158 -12.55 -12.10 3.55
C GLY A 158 -11.75 -12.30 4.85
N SER A 159 -12.39 -12.20 6.02
CA SER A 159 -11.72 -12.28 7.33
C SER A 159 -10.91 -13.56 7.52
N ALA A 160 -11.48 -14.72 7.24
CA ALA A 160 -10.82 -16.02 7.46
C ALA A 160 -9.55 -16.17 6.59
N GLY A 161 -9.64 -15.85 5.30
CA GLY A 161 -8.51 -15.94 4.39
C GLY A 161 -7.40 -14.92 4.71
N HIS A 162 -7.76 -13.72 5.15
CA HIS A 162 -6.81 -12.71 5.56
C HIS A 162 -6.08 -13.12 6.84
N VAL A 163 -6.83 -13.51 7.88
CA VAL A 163 -6.27 -13.90 9.19
C VAL A 163 -5.36 -15.11 9.07
N SER A 164 -5.74 -16.12 8.26
CA SER A 164 -4.93 -17.33 8.07
C SER A 164 -3.56 -17.07 7.43
N ARG A 165 -3.42 -15.98 6.67
CA ARG A 165 -2.15 -15.58 6.01
C ARG A 165 -1.29 -14.68 6.89
N LEU A 166 -1.83 -14.11 7.96
CA LEU A 166 -1.09 -13.24 8.86
C LEU A 166 -0.02 -14.03 9.64
N ARG A 167 1.19 -13.50 9.64
CA ARG A 167 2.27 -13.91 10.52
C ARG A 167 2.61 -12.76 11.45
N PRO A 168 2.58 -12.95 12.77
CA PRO A 168 2.88 -11.89 13.72
C PRO A 168 4.25 -11.26 13.45
N PRO A 169 4.35 -9.93 13.43
CA PRO A 169 5.64 -9.25 13.41
C PRO A 169 6.36 -9.45 14.75
N THR A 170 7.69 -9.31 14.76
CA THR A 170 8.40 -9.19 16.03
C THR A 170 8.00 -7.90 16.74
N LYS A 171 7.97 -7.89 18.07
CA LYS A 171 7.66 -6.68 18.86
C LYS A 171 8.51 -5.48 18.43
N ARG A 172 9.83 -5.69 18.27
CA ARG A 172 10.77 -4.64 17.81
C ARG A 172 10.46 -4.17 16.39
N GLY A 173 10.19 -5.11 15.45
CA GLY A 173 9.84 -4.78 14.07
C GLY A 173 8.58 -3.92 14.00
N TYR A 174 7.55 -4.28 14.75
CA TYR A 174 6.31 -3.53 14.80
C TYR A 174 6.48 -2.13 15.39
N LEU A 175 7.17 -2.02 16.53
CA LEU A 175 7.45 -0.72 17.18
C LEU A 175 8.27 0.20 16.28
N TYR A 176 9.27 -0.34 15.57
CA TYR A 176 10.08 0.46 14.64
C TYR A 176 9.30 0.85 13.39
N GLN A 177 8.38 0.00 12.94
CA GLN A 177 7.50 0.35 11.82
C GLN A 177 6.51 1.46 12.20
N LEU A 178 5.93 1.42 13.41
CA LEU A 178 5.14 2.54 13.96
C LEU A 178 5.98 3.80 14.07
N GLY A 179 7.14 3.72 14.72
CA GLY A 179 8.05 4.84 14.94
C GLY A 179 8.59 5.46 13.64
N ALA A 180 8.66 4.69 12.57
CA ALA A 180 9.16 5.19 11.29
C ALA A 180 8.34 6.35 10.73
N MET A 181 7.02 6.36 10.99
CA MET A 181 6.10 7.42 10.53
C MET A 181 5.96 8.58 11.52
N VAL A 182 6.52 8.48 12.72
CA VAL A 182 6.46 9.59 13.68
C VAL A 182 7.18 10.82 13.12
N GLY A 183 6.45 11.91 13.01
CA GLY A 183 6.93 13.17 12.43
C GLY A 183 7.11 13.17 10.90
N TRP A 184 6.81 12.05 10.22
CA TRP A 184 6.86 12.01 8.77
C TRP A 184 5.54 12.49 8.15
N THR A 185 5.66 13.26 7.09
CA THR A 185 4.54 13.63 6.22
C THR A 185 5.01 13.78 4.78
N SER A 186 4.14 13.43 3.86
CA SER A 186 4.34 13.65 2.42
C SER A 186 3.74 14.98 1.94
N ALA A 187 2.93 15.65 2.75
CA ALA A 187 2.16 16.83 2.34
C ALA A 187 3.03 17.90 1.63
N PHE A 188 4.27 18.08 2.09
CA PHE A 188 5.19 19.08 1.52
C PHE A 188 5.76 18.69 0.16
N PHE A 189 5.78 17.41 -0.21
CA PHE A 189 6.34 16.97 -1.48
C PHE A 189 5.30 16.37 -2.45
N LEU A 190 4.06 16.12 -2.01
CA LEU A 190 2.98 15.67 -2.90
C LEU A 190 2.75 16.60 -4.10
N PRO A 191 2.82 17.95 -3.96
CA PRO A 191 2.68 18.84 -5.11
C PRO A 191 3.78 18.68 -6.19
N PHE A 192 4.87 18.02 -5.86
CA PHE A 192 5.99 17.79 -6.78
C PHE A 192 6.00 16.38 -7.39
N LEU A 193 5.03 15.54 -7.06
CA LEU A 193 4.88 14.23 -7.71
C LEU A 193 4.44 14.42 -9.16
N LYS A 194 5.28 13.95 -10.08
CA LYS A 194 5.06 14.09 -11.53
C LYS A 194 4.31 12.90 -12.15
N GLN A 195 4.21 11.81 -11.42
CA GLN A 195 3.60 10.58 -11.89
C GLN A 195 2.07 10.67 -11.83
N LYS A 196 1.38 10.11 -12.82
CA LYS A 196 -0.04 9.82 -12.69
C LYS A 196 -0.27 9.01 -11.43
N THR A 197 -1.23 9.39 -10.62
CA THR A 197 -1.50 8.78 -9.32
C THR A 197 -2.97 8.39 -9.21
N LEU A 198 -3.23 7.12 -8.97
CA LEU A 198 -4.56 6.62 -8.58
C LEU A 198 -4.63 6.54 -7.06
N ILE A 199 -5.64 7.18 -6.48
CA ILE A 199 -5.94 7.11 -5.05
C ILE A 199 -7.24 6.34 -4.88
N LEU A 200 -7.19 5.22 -4.14
CA LEU A 200 -8.34 4.38 -3.84
C LEU A 200 -8.64 4.45 -2.34
N MET A 201 -9.87 4.81 -1.99
CA MET A 201 -10.29 4.92 -0.59
C MET A 201 -11.58 4.14 -0.36
N GLY A 202 -11.65 3.40 0.75
CA GLY A 202 -12.89 2.77 1.18
C GLY A 202 -13.88 3.80 1.72
N ALA A 203 -15.14 3.72 1.28
CA ALA A 203 -16.19 4.64 1.72
C ALA A 203 -16.43 4.58 3.23
N ASN A 204 -16.28 3.41 3.83
CA ASN A 204 -16.52 3.13 5.25
C ASN A 204 -15.22 2.91 6.04
N ASP A 205 -14.08 3.36 5.52
CA ASP A 205 -12.79 3.20 6.21
C ASP A 205 -12.75 4.05 7.49
N ARG A 206 -12.77 3.37 8.63
CA ARG A 206 -12.73 3.99 9.96
C ARG A 206 -11.32 4.12 10.52
N ILE A 207 -10.30 3.60 9.82
CA ILE A 207 -8.87 3.73 10.18
C ILE A 207 -8.29 4.94 9.46
N VAL A 208 -8.48 5.02 8.14
CA VAL A 208 -8.02 6.12 7.30
C VAL A 208 -9.22 6.65 6.50
N PRO A 209 -10.00 7.60 7.06
CA PRO A 209 -11.18 8.15 6.41
C PRO A 209 -10.92 8.67 5.00
N SER A 210 -11.89 8.51 4.10
CA SER A 210 -11.77 8.88 2.68
C SER A 210 -11.45 10.35 2.43
N VAL A 211 -11.68 11.23 3.40
CA VAL A 211 -11.26 12.64 3.35
C VAL A 211 -9.76 12.79 3.16
N ASN A 212 -8.95 11.85 3.65
CA ASN A 212 -7.51 11.86 3.43
C ASN A 212 -7.17 11.65 1.94
N GLY A 213 -7.94 10.85 1.23
CA GLY A 213 -7.85 10.69 -0.22
C GLY A 213 -8.15 12.00 -0.95
N LYS A 214 -9.19 12.74 -0.51
CA LYS A 214 -9.52 14.06 -1.07
C LYS A 214 -8.41 15.08 -0.86
N ILE A 215 -7.79 15.08 0.34
CA ILE A 215 -6.63 15.95 0.65
C ILE A 215 -5.46 15.61 -0.28
N MET A 216 -5.11 14.34 -0.41
CA MET A 216 -4.01 13.93 -1.30
C MET A 216 -4.31 14.25 -2.77
N ALA A 217 -5.55 14.03 -3.23
CA ALA A 217 -5.95 14.37 -4.59
C ALA A 217 -5.87 15.87 -4.88
N GLY A 218 -6.14 16.71 -3.90
CA GLY A 218 -5.97 18.17 -4.02
C GLY A 218 -4.50 18.60 -4.03
N LEU A 219 -3.59 17.80 -3.51
CA LEU A 219 -2.16 18.12 -3.46
C LEU A 219 -1.37 17.54 -4.64
N ILE A 220 -1.76 16.39 -5.17
CA ILE A 220 -1.03 15.71 -6.26
C ILE A 220 -1.57 16.20 -7.61
N PRO A 221 -0.74 16.80 -8.48
CA PRO A 221 -1.20 17.44 -9.72
C PRO A 221 -1.93 16.51 -10.70
N HIS A 222 -1.54 15.23 -10.74
CA HIS A 222 -2.06 14.24 -11.69
C HIS A 222 -2.72 13.07 -10.95
N ALA A 223 -3.50 13.39 -9.91
CA ALA A 223 -4.24 12.41 -9.14
C ALA A 223 -5.65 12.18 -9.71
N ARG A 224 -6.06 10.90 -9.69
CA ARG A 224 -7.44 10.44 -9.82
C ARG A 224 -7.84 9.81 -8.49
N LEU A 225 -8.95 10.26 -7.91
CA LEU A 225 -9.50 9.70 -6.67
C LEU A 225 -10.73 8.87 -7.00
N GLU A 226 -10.72 7.64 -6.50
CA GLU A 226 -11.89 6.75 -6.52
C GLU A 226 -12.25 6.33 -5.09
N ILE A 227 -13.51 6.48 -4.74
CA ILE A 227 -14.05 6.01 -3.46
C ILE A 227 -14.87 4.75 -3.75
N VAL A 228 -14.41 3.63 -3.21
CA VAL A 228 -15.00 2.31 -3.45
C VAL A 228 -15.81 1.85 -2.25
N PRO A 229 -16.83 1.00 -2.43
CA PRO A 229 -17.51 0.36 -1.32
C PRO A 229 -16.55 -0.42 -0.43
N GLY A 230 -16.82 -0.46 0.89
CA GLY A 230 -16.02 -1.23 1.84
C GLY A 230 -15.22 -0.37 2.82
N GLY A 231 -14.53 -1.04 3.75
CA GLY A 231 -13.69 -0.44 4.78
C GLY A 231 -12.22 -0.38 4.41
N HIS A 232 -11.35 -0.51 5.42
CA HIS A 232 -9.91 -0.40 5.24
C HIS A 232 -9.28 -1.50 4.37
N LEU A 233 -9.89 -2.68 4.33
CA LEU A 233 -9.41 -3.83 3.55
C LEU A 233 -10.16 -4.00 2.21
N PHE A 234 -10.82 -2.96 1.69
CA PHE A 234 -11.60 -3.03 0.46
C PHE A 234 -10.85 -3.71 -0.70
N LEU A 235 -9.54 -3.56 -0.76
CA LEU A 235 -8.72 -4.19 -1.80
C LEU A 235 -8.78 -5.73 -1.75
N ILE A 236 -9.05 -6.30 -0.56
CA ILE A 236 -9.18 -7.75 -0.34
C ILE A 236 -10.65 -8.15 -0.31
N SER A 237 -11.51 -7.34 0.30
CA SER A 237 -12.92 -7.67 0.50
C SER A 237 -13.80 -7.33 -0.70
N LYS A 238 -13.34 -6.44 -1.57
CA LYS A 238 -14.04 -5.96 -2.78
C LYS A 238 -13.12 -5.92 -4.01
N PRO A 239 -12.34 -7.00 -4.29
CA PRO A 239 -11.42 -7.00 -5.42
C PRO A 239 -12.13 -6.81 -6.75
N GLU A 240 -13.39 -7.28 -6.87
CA GLU A 240 -14.23 -7.14 -8.06
C GLU A 240 -14.52 -5.67 -8.43
N VAL A 241 -14.40 -4.73 -7.49
CA VAL A 241 -14.52 -3.29 -7.72
C VAL A 241 -13.16 -2.63 -7.86
N ALA A 242 -12.23 -2.94 -6.97
CA ALA A 242 -10.95 -2.25 -6.89
C ALA A 242 -9.98 -2.64 -8.03
N ILE A 243 -9.95 -3.92 -8.41
CA ILE A 243 -8.99 -4.41 -9.41
C ILE A 243 -9.27 -3.86 -10.81
N PRO A 244 -10.51 -3.82 -11.33
CA PRO A 244 -10.78 -3.19 -12.62
C PRO A 244 -10.32 -1.73 -12.71
N LEU A 245 -10.50 -0.93 -11.64
CA LEU A 245 -10.01 0.46 -11.58
C LEU A 245 -8.48 0.53 -11.65
N ILE A 246 -7.79 -0.40 -11.00
CA ILE A 246 -6.33 -0.51 -11.06
C ILE A 246 -5.87 -0.91 -12.46
N GLU A 247 -6.51 -1.92 -13.07
CA GLU A 247 -6.16 -2.38 -14.42
C GLU A 247 -6.37 -1.27 -15.46
N GLU A 248 -7.53 -0.58 -15.42
CA GLU A 248 -7.82 0.56 -16.28
C GLU A 248 -6.75 1.63 -16.16
N PHE A 249 -6.43 2.04 -14.94
CA PHE A 249 -5.41 3.05 -14.67
C PHE A 249 -4.02 2.62 -15.15
N LEU A 250 -3.66 1.37 -14.94
CA LEU A 250 -2.37 0.83 -15.38
C LEU A 250 -2.26 0.71 -16.91
N ALA A 251 -3.39 0.56 -17.61
CA ALA A 251 -3.43 0.51 -19.07
C ALA A 251 -3.32 1.89 -19.75
N GLU A 252 -3.56 2.99 -19.02
CA GLU A 252 -3.41 4.35 -19.55
C GLU A 252 -1.97 4.62 -20.04
N ASP A 253 -1.82 5.58 -20.98
CA ASP A 253 -0.48 6.10 -21.33
C ASP A 253 0.15 6.85 -20.15
N ASP A 254 1.47 6.74 -20.01
CA ASP A 254 2.25 7.49 -19.00
C ASP A 254 2.31 8.99 -19.28
N ARG A 255 2.06 9.41 -20.53
CA ARG A 255 2.09 10.81 -20.89
C ARG A 255 1.07 11.59 -20.07
N VAL A 256 1.58 12.59 -19.39
CA VAL A 256 0.77 13.55 -18.65
C VAL A 256 0.17 14.50 -19.70
N GLY A 257 -0.95 14.09 -20.28
CA GLY A 257 -1.82 15.00 -21.04
C GLY A 257 -2.65 15.85 -20.06
N SER A 258 -3.29 16.92 -20.53
CA SER A 258 -4.09 17.88 -19.74
C SER A 258 -4.76 17.34 -18.49
N PRO A 259 -4.92 18.16 -17.42
CA PRO A 259 -5.36 17.70 -16.11
C PRO A 259 -6.62 16.83 -16.22
N LEU A 260 -6.62 15.69 -15.54
CA LEU A 260 -7.74 14.79 -15.45
C LEU A 260 -8.95 15.59 -14.93
N LYS A 261 -10.03 15.67 -15.71
CA LYS A 261 -11.29 16.26 -15.24
C LYS A 261 -11.75 15.42 -14.05
N ALA A 262 -11.94 16.09 -12.89
CA ALA A 262 -12.62 15.46 -11.77
C ALA A 262 -13.98 14.95 -12.27
N ALA A 263 -14.27 13.68 -12.02
CA ALA A 263 -15.62 13.16 -12.17
C ALA A 263 -16.51 13.90 -11.15
N ALA A 264 -17.58 14.50 -11.65
CA ALA A 264 -18.54 15.31 -10.89
C ALA A 264 -19.35 14.44 -9.93
#